data_ac14f8542452ed0c428597a0826645ef
#
_entry.id   ac14f8542452ed0c428597a0826645ef
#
_cell.length_a   1.000
_cell.length_b   1.000
_cell.length_c   1.000
_cell.angle_alpha   90.00
_cell.angle_beta   90.00
_cell.angle_gamma   90.00
#
_symmetry.space_group_name_H-M   'P 1'
#
loop_
_entity.id
_entity.type
_entity.pdbx_description
1 polymer ?
#
loop_
_entity_poly.entity_id
_entity_poly.type
_entity_poly.pdbx_seq_one_letter_code
_entity_poly.pdbx_strand_id
1 'polypeptide(L)'
;MPSYTETRELLAPLEDVWLFLAEPHHFSDWWPGVAGVHPDRRGLAPGARWTLHSSMRPSLVRRPSAESMLLVREVESPTRLAWHMTVERLDVELTLADAGSHRTRADLTVTGPFLVGLRRSLPRNALNRLHALCQTAAEL
;
A
#
# COMPACT_ATOMS: atom_id res chain seq x y z
N MET A 1 -13.99 -1.78 15.06
CA MET A 1 -13.67 -2.50 13.82
C MET A 1 -12.34 -3.22 13.97
N PRO A 2 -12.18 -4.42 13.37
CA PRO A 2 -10.89 -5.11 13.42
C PRO A 2 -9.79 -4.27 12.79
N SER A 3 -8.64 -4.29 13.43
CA SER A 3 -7.46 -3.56 12.98
C SER A 3 -6.24 -4.43 13.17
N TYR A 4 -5.39 -4.49 12.15
CA TYR A 4 -4.14 -5.25 12.19
C TYR A 4 -2.98 -4.36 11.83
N THR A 5 -1.93 -4.41 12.63
CA THR A 5 -0.70 -3.65 12.41
C THR A 5 0.46 -4.60 12.25
N GLU A 6 1.27 -4.38 11.22
CA GLU A 6 2.54 -5.07 11.03
C GLU A 6 3.65 -4.04 10.98
N THR A 7 4.80 -4.44 11.50
CA THR A 7 6.00 -3.62 11.48
C THR A 7 7.10 -4.38 10.78
N ARG A 8 7.84 -3.68 9.92
CA ARG A 8 9.00 -4.26 9.27
C ARG A 8 10.06 -3.19 9.03
N GLU A 9 11.32 -3.61 9.16
CA GLU A 9 12.46 -2.78 8.80
C GLU A 9 12.81 -2.99 7.33
N LEU A 10 12.84 -1.90 6.57
CA LEU A 10 13.15 -1.89 5.14
C LEU A 10 14.61 -1.52 4.94
N LEU A 11 15.27 -2.17 3.98
CA LEU A 11 16.68 -1.97 3.69
C LEU A 11 16.92 -0.85 2.70
N ALA A 12 16.42 0.33 3.03
CA ALA A 12 16.57 1.53 2.23
C ALA A 12 16.43 2.78 3.11
N PRO A 13 17.08 3.90 2.74
CA PRO A 13 16.90 5.17 3.46
C PRO A 13 15.46 5.66 3.38
N LEU A 14 15.04 6.41 4.40
CA LEU A 14 13.68 6.93 4.50
C LEU A 14 13.24 7.69 3.24
N GLU A 15 14.10 8.54 2.71
CA GLU A 15 13.78 9.32 1.52
C GLU A 15 13.56 8.46 0.29
N ASP A 16 14.35 7.40 0.14
CA ASP A 16 14.23 6.49 -1.01
C ASP A 16 12.93 5.68 -0.92
N VAL A 17 12.57 5.22 0.28
CA VAL A 17 11.31 4.53 0.50
C VAL A 17 10.14 5.45 0.17
N TRP A 18 10.21 6.69 0.63
CA TRP A 18 9.15 7.67 0.35
C TRP A 18 9.02 7.94 -1.15
N LEU A 19 10.11 8.16 -1.86
CA LEU A 19 10.09 8.41 -3.30
C LEU A 19 9.46 7.24 -4.07
N PHE A 20 9.73 6.02 -3.65
CA PHE A 20 9.10 4.84 -4.24
C PHE A 20 7.58 4.84 -4.00
N LEU A 21 7.17 5.08 -2.76
CA LEU A 21 5.76 5.10 -2.37
C LEU A 21 4.99 6.28 -2.98
N ALA A 22 5.67 7.38 -3.22
CA ALA A 22 5.06 8.59 -3.77
C ALA A 22 4.67 8.45 -5.24
N GLU A 23 5.23 7.48 -5.95
CA GLU A 23 4.83 7.18 -7.33
C GLU A 23 3.62 6.24 -7.32
N PRO A 24 2.42 6.72 -7.76
CA PRO A 24 1.20 5.90 -7.68
C PRO A 24 1.29 4.57 -8.42
N HIS A 25 2.00 4.53 -9.54
CA HIS A 25 2.14 3.31 -10.34
C HIS A 25 2.87 2.18 -9.61
N HIS A 26 3.69 2.50 -8.62
CA HIS A 26 4.39 1.50 -7.82
C HIS A 26 3.46 0.75 -6.86
N PHE A 27 2.26 1.25 -6.61
CA PHE A 27 1.32 0.62 -5.68
C PHE A 27 1.01 -0.82 -6.06
N SER A 28 0.88 -1.10 -7.35
CA SER A 28 0.65 -2.46 -7.84
C SER A 28 1.83 -3.41 -7.62
N ASP A 29 3.02 -2.86 -7.40
CA ASP A 29 4.22 -3.68 -7.18
C ASP A 29 4.29 -4.25 -5.77
N TRP A 30 3.70 -3.58 -4.80
CA TRP A 30 3.80 -4.02 -3.40
C TRP A 30 2.46 -4.34 -2.73
N TRP A 31 1.35 -3.75 -3.18
CA TRP A 31 0.05 -4.03 -2.57
C TRP A 31 -0.58 -5.29 -3.17
N PRO A 32 -0.90 -6.31 -2.33
CA PRO A 32 -1.47 -7.57 -2.83
C PRO A 32 -2.82 -7.37 -3.53
N GLY A 33 -3.00 -8.04 -4.64
CA GLY A 33 -4.27 -8.04 -5.36
C GLY A 33 -4.50 -6.89 -6.32
N VAL A 34 -3.52 -5.99 -6.47
CA VAL A 34 -3.60 -4.86 -7.40
C VAL A 34 -2.68 -5.14 -8.59
N ALA A 35 -3.26 -5.15 -9.81
CA ALA A 35 -2.52 -5.37 -11.05
C ALA A 35 -2.14 -4.08 -11.75
N GLY A 36 -2.90 -3.02 -11.54
CA GLY A 36 -2.61 -1.73 -12.17
C GLY A 36 -3.26 -0.58 -11.43
N VAL A 37 -2.73 0.61 -11.64
CA VAL A 37 -3.19 1.84 -10.98
C VAL A 37 -3.30 2.95 -12.01
N HIS A 38 -4.42 3.66 -11.99
CA HIS A 38 -4.62 4.87 -12.78
C HIS A 38 -4.84 6.04 -11.81
N PRO A 39 -3.80 6.82 -11.50
CA PRO A 39 -3.94 7.98 -10.63
C PRO A 39 -4.65 9.12 -11.34
N ASP A 40 -5.24 10.02 -10.57
CA ASP A 40 -5.74 11.27 -11.10
C ASP A 40 -4.60 12.30 -11.22
N ARG A 41 -4.94 13.54 -11.59
CA ARG A 41 -3.93 14.61 -11.79
C ARG A 41 -3.21 15.02 -10.50
N ARG A 42 -3.79 14.71 -9.34
CA ARG A 42 -3.22 15.10 -8.05
C ARG A 42 -2.07 14.21 -7.62
N GLY A 43 -1.98 13.00 -8.19
CA GLY A 43 -0.95 12.03 -7.81
C GLY A 43 -1.04 11.63 -6.35
N LEU A 44 0.00 11.88 -5.55
CA LEU A 44 -0.01 11.63 -4.11
C LEU A 44 -0.26 12.94 -3.35
N ALA A 45 -1.52 13.27 -3.20
CA ALA A 45 -1.96 14.45 -2.45
C ALA A 45 -3.29 14.17 -1.76
N PRO A 46 -3.59 14.84 -0.64
CA PRO A 46 -4.89 14.66 0.01
C PRO A 46 -6.04 14.93 -0.95
N GLY A 47 -7.01 14.03 -0.98
CA GLY A 47 -8.17 14.10 -1.88
C GLY A 47 -7.96 13.46 -3.23
N ALA A 48 -6.75 13.00 -3.54
CA ALA A 48 -6.49 12.30 -4.80
C ALA A 48 -7.25 10.97 -4.87
N ARG A 49 -7.61 10.59 -6.08
CA ARG A 49 -8.35 9.35 -6.37
C ARG A 49 -7.58 8.51 -7.36
N TRP A 50 -7.29 7.28 -6.99
CA TRP A 50 -6.61 6.34 -7.86
C TRP A 50 -7.57 5.20 -8.18
N THR A 51 -7.74 4.91 -9.48
CA THR A 51 -8.49 3.74 -9.90
C THR A 51 -7.58 2.53 -9.89
N LEU A 52 -8.02 1.47 -9.20
CA LEU A 52 -7.24 0.25 -9.04
C LEU A 52 -7.86 -0.87 -9.88
N HIS A 53 -7.01 -1.64 -10.55
CA HIS A 53 -7.40 -2.83 -11.30
C HIS A 53 -6.98 -4.07 -10.52
N SER A 54 -7.92 -5.01 -10.37
CA SER A 54 -7.65 -6.26 -9.65
C SER A 54 -6.79 -7.21 -10.48
N SER A 55 -5.89 -7.92 -9.81
CA SER A 55 -5.12 -9.01 -10.43
C SER A 55 -5.90 -10.31 -10.52
N MET A 56 -7.09 -10.38 -9.92
CA MET A 56 -7.90 -11.61 -9.96
C MET A 56 -8.51 -11.81 -11.32
N ARG A 57 -8.35 -13.03 -11.87
CA ARG A 57 -8.98 -13.39 -13.13
C ARG A 57 -10.50 -13.35 -12.97
N PRO A 58 -11.24 -12.81 -13.94
CA PRO A 58 -12.68 -12.86 -13.89
C PRO A 58 -13.14 -14.31 -13.93
N SER A 59 -13.87 -14.73 -12.92
CA SER A 59 -14.55 -16.02 -12.96
C SER A 59 -15.85 -15.88 -13.75
N LEU A 60 -16.36 -16.98 -14.32
CA LEU A 60 -17.61 -16.99 -15.06
C LEU A 60 -18.81 -16.50 -14.23
N VAL A 61 -18.67 -16.43 -12.91
CA VAL A 61 -19.73 -16.08 -11.97
C VAL A 61 -19.59 -14.66 -11.45
N ARG A 62 -18.44 -14.00 -11.68
CA ARG A 62 -18.19 -12.63 -11.22
C ARG A 62 -18.10 -11.69 -12.41
N ARG A 63 -18.68 -10.51 -12.24
CA ARG A 63 -18.56 -9.46 -13.23
C ARG A 63 -17.08 -9.10 -13.42
N PRO A 64 -16.65 -8.90 -14.69
CA PRO A 64 -15.24 -8.63 -14.99
C PRO A 64 -14.74 -7.24 -14.52
N SER A 65 -15.59 -6.41 -13.93
CA SER A 65 -15.19 -5.08 -13.50
C SER A 65 -15.03 -5.02 -12.00
N ALA A 66 -13.92 -5.48 -11.49
CA ALA A 66 -13.56 -5.18 -10.11
C ALA A 66 -12.66 -3.94 -10.08
N GLU A 67 -13.16 -2.81 -10.61
CA GLU A 67 -12.50 -1.55 -10.42
C GLU A 67 -12.77 -1.07 -9.00
N SER A 68 -11.71 -0.89 -8.26
CA SER A 68 -11.70 -0.34 -6.91
C SER A 68 -11.13 1.05 -6.97
N MET A 69 -11.45 1.87 -5.99
CA MET A 69 -10.90 3.21 -5.89
C MET A 69 -10.16 3.38 -4.57
N LEU A 70 -9.00 3.98 -4.65
CA LEU A 70 -8.22 4.41 -3.51
C LEU A 70 -8.37 5.92 -3.36
N LEU A 71 -8.75 6.36 -2.17
CA LEU A 71 -8.86 7.78 -1.84
C LEU A 71 -7.71 8.14 -0.90
N VAL A 72 -6.82 9.02 -1.36
CA VAL A 72 -5.72 9.50 -0.52
C VAL A 72 -6.29 10.49 0.49
N ARG A 73 -6.09 10.22 1.78
CA ARG A 73 -6.63 11.05 2.87
C ARG A 73 -5.60 11.98 3.46
N GLU A 74 -4.44 11.45 3.80
CA GLU A 74 -3.39 12.24 4.45
C GLU A 74 -2.04 11.90 3.86
N VAL A 75 -1.22 12.94 3.68
CA VAL A 75 0.15 12.82 3.20
C VAL A 75 1.02 13.73 4.05
N GLU A 76 1.94 13.14 4.80
CA GLU A 76 2.98 13.86 5.54
C GLU A 76 4.34 13.34 5.09
N SER A 77 4.92 13.98 4.09
CA SER A 77 6.21 13.57 3.56
C SER A 77 7.34 13.83 4.57
N PRO A 78 8.25 12.91 4.78
CA PRO A 78 8.35 11.56 4.21
C PRO A 78 7.90 10.46 5.18
N THR A 79 7.01 10.73 6.13
CA THR A 79 6.79 9.88 7.29
C THR A 79 5.42 9.22 7.38
N ARG A 80 4.40 9.77 6.70
CA ARG A 80 3.05 9.24 6.90
C ARG A 80 2.21 9.34 5.65
N LEU A 81 1.45 8.28 5.41
CA LEU A 81 0.52 8.17 4.29
C LEU A 81 -0.73 7.42 4.76
N ALA A 82 -1.90 7.98 4.52
CA ALA A 82 -3.17 7.34 4.86
C ALA A 82 -4.12 7.38 3.68
N TRP A 83 -4.82 6.28 3.44
CA TRP A 83 -5.78 6.17 2.35
C TRP A 83 -6.94 5.25 2.72
N HIS A 84 -7.99 5.33 1.90
CA HIS A 84 -9.17 4.49 2.01
C HIS A 84 -9.39 3.73 0.71
N MET A 85 -9.67 2.43 0.81
CA MET A 85 -10.01 1.60 -0.34
C MET A 85 -11.51 1.31 -0.31
N THR A 86 -12.23 1.76 -1.35
CA THR A 86 -13.68 1.84 -1.32
C THR A 86 -14.38 0.48 -1.38
N VAL A 87 -13.98 -0.39 -2.30
CA VAL A 87 -14.66 -1.69 -2.48
C VAL A 87 -14.39 -2.61 -1.31
N GLU A 88 -13.14 -2.66 -0.87
CA GLU A 88 -12.71 -3.49 0.25
C GLU A 88 -13.11 -2.91 1.61
N ARG A 89 -13.52 -1.64 1.66
CA ARG A 89 -13.83 -0.90 2.88
C ARG A 89 -12.69 -0.94 3.88
N LEU A 90 -11.49 -0.64 3.41
CA LEU A 90 -10.30 -0.63 4.23
C LEU A 90 -9.79 0.79 4.43
N ASP A 91 -9.46 1.13 5.67
CA ASP A 91 -8.68 2.30 6.00
C ASP A 91 -7.26 1.86 6.28
N VAL A 92 -6.31 2.48 5.61
CA VAL A 92 -4.90 2.08 5.68
C VAL A 92 -4.06 3.27 6.11
N GLU A 93 -3.15 3.03 7.03
CA GLU A 93 -2.18 4.02 7.48
C GLU A 93 -0.79 3.40 7.45
N LEU A 94 0.12 4.06 6.77
CA LEU A 94 1.52 3.67 6.71
C LEU A 94 2.36 4.78 7.33
N THR A 95 3.11 4.43 8.37
CA THR A 95 4.06 5.35 8.99
C THR A 95 5.48 4.85 8.77
N LEU A 96 6.38 5.76 8.49
CA LEU A 96 7.79 5.49 8.25
C LEU A 96 8.64 6.27 9.24
N ALA A 97 9.67 5.62 9.75
CA ALA A 97 10.64 6.25 10.64
C ALA A 97 12.05 5.84 10.26
N ASP A 98 12.99 6.75 10.38
CA ASP A 98 14.41 6.45 10.17
C ASP A 98 14.84 5.43 11.24
N ALA A 99 15.41 4.32 10.79
CA ALA A 99 15.83 3.23 11.68
C ALA A 99 17.35 3.06 11.69
N GLY A 100 18.11 4.05 11.20
CA GLY A 100 19.58 4.01 11.16
C GLY A 100 20.11 4.04 9.74
N SER A 101 21.39 3.71 9.56
CA SER A 101 22.07 3.74 8.27
C SER A 101 21.33 2.93 7.21
N HIS A 102 20.77 3.63 6.23
CA HIS A 102 20.09 3.01 5.08
C HIS A 102 18.96 2.06 5.46
N ARG A 103 18.26 2.37 6.56
CA ARG A 103 17.15 1.55 7.04
C ARG A 103 15.97 2.40 7.45
N THR A 104 14.78 1.89 7.17
CA THR A 104 13.52 2.55 7.49
C THR A 104 12.60 1.56 8.20
N ARG A 105 12.02 1.97 9.32
CA ARG A 105 10.98 1.20 9.98
C ARG A 105 9.64 1.58 9.36
N ALA A 106 8.88 0.58 8.92
CA ALA A 106 7.54 0.76 8.36
C ALA A 106 6.52 0.11 9.27
N ASP A 107 5.50 0.86 9.67
CA ASP A 107 4.35 0.37 10.42
C ASP A 107 3.12 0.52 9.52
N LEU A 108 2.49 -0.59 9.18
CA LEU A 108 1.31 -0.62 8.32
C LEU A 108 0.11 -1.09 9.13
N THR A 109 -0.90 -0.23 9.25
CA THR A 109 -2.15 -0.55 9.94
C THR A 109 -3.29 -0.58 8.93
N VAL A 110 -4.05 -1.67 8.95
CA VAL A 110 -5.23 -1.85 8.11
C VAL A 110 -6.43 -2.06 9.01
N THR A 111 -7.48 -1.27 8.79
CA THR A 111 -8.71 -1.32 9.57
C THR A 111 -9.90 -1.49 8.64
N GLY A 112 -10.80 -2.42 8.98
CA GLY A 112 -12.01 -2.63 8.21
C GLY A 112 -12.92 -3.69 8.81
N PRO A 113 -14.22 -3.66 8.43
CA PRO A 113 -15.22 -4.56 9.03
C PRO A 113 -15.06 -6.03 8.63
N PHE A 114 -14.35 -6.30 7.55
CA PHE A 114 -14.20 -7.66 7.00
C PHE A 114 -12.78 -8.20 7.08
N LEU A 115 -11.98 -7.71 8.06
CA LEU A 115 -10.62 -8.20 8.27
C LEU A 115 -10.64 -9.52 9.04
N VAL A 116 -11.08 -10.59 8.36
CA VAL A 116 -11.12 -11.95 8.92
C VAL A 116 -10.52 -12.92 7.90
N GLY A 117 -10.02 -14.04 8.38
CA GLY A 117 -9.47 -15.07 7.52
C GLY A 117 -8.24 -14.61 6.76
N LEU A 118 -8.25 -14.77 5.43
CA LEU A 118 -7.10 -14.45 4.56
C LEU A 118 -6.68 -12.98 4.62
N ARG A 119 -7.60 -12.07 4.96
CA ARG A 119 -7.28 -10.65 5.02
C ARG A 119 -6.46 -10.24 6.24
N ARG A 120 -6.38 -11.11 7.25
CA ARG A 120 -5.52 -10.87 8.43
C ARG A 120 -4.06 -10.74 8.05
N SER A 121 -3.62 -11.44 7.01
CA SER A 121 -2.24 -11.42 6.56
C SER A 121 -1.94 -10.29 5.57
N LEU A 122 -2.92 -9.47 5.20
CA LEU A 122 -2.73 -8.42 4.21
C LEU A 122 -1.62 -7.44 4.56
N PRO A 123 -1.57 -6.85 5.78
CA PRO A 123 -0.45 -5.95 6.11
C PRO A 123 0.90 -6.65 6.06
N ARG A 124 0.98 -7.88 6.53
CA ARG A 124 2.23 -8.66 6.48
C ARG A 124 2.68 -8.89 5.05
N ASN A 125 1.76 -9.32 4.20
CA ASN A 125 2.09 -9.61 2.80
C ASN A 125 2.51 -8.35 2.05
N ALA A 126 1.84 -7.23 2.29
CA ALA A 126 2.21 -5.95 1.68
C ALA A 126 3.62 -5.52 2.10
N LEU A 127 3.92 -5.55 3.40
CA LEU A 127 5.24 -5.18 3.89
C LEU A 127 6.33 -6.14 3.44
N ASN A 128 6.03 -7.43 3.33
CA ASN A 128 7.00 -8.41 2.81
C ASN A 128 7.37 -8.12 1.36
N ARG A 129 6.40 -7.74 0.54
CA ARG A 129 6.67 -7.33 -0.85
C ARG A 129 7.49 -6.06 -0.91
N LEU A 130 7.14 -5.07 -0.10
CA LEU A 130 7.89 -3.82 -0.03
C LEU A 130 9.32 -4.05 0.42
N HIS A 131 9.51 -4.90 1.43
CA HIS A 131 10.85 -5.30 1.89
C HIS A 131 11.66 -5.96 0.77
N ALA A 132 11.04 -6.88 0.04
CA ALA A 132 11.73 -7.58 -1.07
C ALA A 132 12.16 -6.61 -2.16
N LEU A 133 11.34 -5.63 -2.49
CA LEU A 133 11.68 -4.60 -3.48
C LEU A 133 12.86 -3.74 -3.01
N CYS A 134 12.85 -3.33 -1.75
CA CYS A 134 13.95 -2.56 -1.17
C CYS A 134 15.25 -3.37 -1.14
N GLN A 135 15.16 -4.65 -0.79
CA GLN A 135 16.32 -5.54 -0.77
C GLN A 135 16.92 -5.72 -2.15
N THR A 136 16.09 -5.92 -3.17
CA THR A 136 16.54 -6.06 -4.55
C THR A 136 17.24 -4.79 -5.02
N ALA A 137 16.69 -3.62 -4.71
CA ALA A 137 17.30 -2.34 -5.07
C ALA A 137 18.66 -2.14 -4.37
N ALA A 138 18.79 -2.60 -3.13
CA ALA A 138 20.02 -2.46 -2.36
C ALA A 138 21.15 -3.36 -2.89
N GLU A 139 20.80 -4.46 -3.58
CA GLU A 139 21.77 -5.40 -4.15
C GLU A 139 22.29 -4.96 -5.53
N LEU A 140 21.68 -3.93 -6.11
CA LEU A 140 22.13 -3.38 -7.39
C LEU A 140 23.29 -2.37 -7.17
#